data_aca986a57f4acc33088e4daff5eab2ec
#
_entry.id   aca986a57f4acc33088e4daff5eab2ec
#
_cell.length_a   1.000
_cell.length_b   1.000
_cell.length_c   1.000
_cell.angle_alpha   90.00
_cell.angle_beta   90.00
_cell.angle_gamma   90.00
#
_symmetry.space_group_name_H-M   'P 1'
#
loop_
_entity.id
_entity.type
_entity.pdbx_description
1 polymer ?
#
loop_
_entity_poly.entity_id
_entity_poly.type
_entity_poly.pdbx_seq_one_letter_code
_entity_poly.pdbx_strand_id
1 'polypeptide(L)'
;LAENRFAVAEAYRHGMENFGKPLFVYSDNGGGEKNKMLDDEEVGIFSRMHVDHMTGIPGNPQARGIIERLNGVIPINLARRFATYNGRNADPEFVRVMNKKMVSLTNALRQGKELTTEQKRTLGLIPDWNTLTQAVAEEIDNYNRSHEHSELPKVNGQHMSPLAYRRAVLEAEGDDIEYVTARELNDMFLPEEVRTARQGWVELGTNDYFAKELIEVDREKVRVAFNPRDAQEVYVRRMDGTFVCTAIWNGNKRAPVPLARVEKAMQERAGRQIKRGQAIIQDAKDSLRPAIEHKPGIDVSLLSVRPPEPERKKVYLSEAEYQRDLKKASNH
;
A
#
# COMPACT_ATOMS: atom_id res chain seq x y z
N LEU A 1 6.70 -4.17 -8.85
CA LEU A 1 6.07 -4.46 -7.57
C LEU A 1 5.06 -3.35 -7.31
N ALA A 2 3.81 -3.70 -7.05
CA ALA A 2 2.83 -2.72 -6.63
C ALA A 2 2.74 -2.78 -5.11
N GLU A 3 2.54 -1.63 -4.50
CA GLU A 3 2.16 -1.51 -3.11
C GLU A 3 0.93 -2.37 -2.83
N ASN A 4 1.00 -3.17 -1.77
CA ASN A 4 -0.11 -3.98 -1.33
C ASN A 4 -0.10 -4.09 0.20
N ARG A 5 -1.25 -4.40 0.78
CA ARG A 5 -1.45 -4.48 2.24
C ARG A 5 -0.45 -5.38 2.97
N PHE A 6 0.03 -6.45 2.33
CA PHE A 6 1.00 -7.36 2.97
C PHE A 6 2.40 -6.75 3.02
N ALA A 7 2.80 -6.00 1.97
CA ALA A 7 4.08 -5.30 1.96
C ALA A 7 4.09 -4.16 3.01
N VAL A 8 2.97 -3.46 3.16
CA VAL A 8 2.80 -2.42 4.17
C VAL A 8 2.86 -3.02 5.58
N ALA A 9 2.13 -4.10 5.84
CA ALA A 9 2.19 -4.80 7.14
C ALA A 9 3.62 -5.26 7.45
N GLU A 10 4.35 -5.81 6.49
CA GLU A 10 5.74 -6.23 6.68
C GLU A 10 6.67 -5.05 6.97
N ALA A 11 6.44 -3.89 6.37
CA ALA A 11 7.18 -2.68 6.69
C ALA A 11 6.95 -2.23 8.14
N TYR A 12 5.70 -2.26 8.62
CA TYR A 12 5.39 -1.97 10.03
C TYR A 12 6.01 -3.01 10.98
N ARG A 13 5.92 -4.30 10.64
CA ARG A 13 6.56 -5.36 11.43
C ARG A 13 8.05 -5.11 11.59
N HIS A 14 8.74 -4.82 10.49
CA HIS A 14 10.17 -4.51 10.50
C HIS A 14 10.49 -3.23 11.30
N GLY A 15 9.65 -2.21 11.18
CA GLY A 15 9.78 -0.99 11.98
C GLY A 15 9.67 -1.28 13.48
N MET A 16 8.67 -2.04 13.90
CA MET A 16 8.47 -2.40 15.31
C MET A 16 9.57 -3.32 15.86
N GLU A 17 10.10 -4.22 15.03
CA GLU A 17 11.24 -5.08 15.39
C GLU A 17 12.49 -4.27 15.72
N ASN A 18 12.74 -3.19 14.99
CA ASN A 18 13.97 -2.40 15.12
C ASN A 18 13.84 -1.20 16.09
N PHE A 19 12.63 -0.65 16.21
CA PHE A 19 12.42 0.61 16.94
C PHE A 19 11.47 0.48 18.13
N GLY A 20 10.88 -0.69 18.35
CA GLY A 20 9.86 -0.94 19.37
C GLY A 20 8.44 -0.63 18.88
N LYS A 21 7.47 -0.98 19.70
CA LYS A 21 6.04 -0.79 19.43
C LYS A 21 5.66 0.68 19.65
N PRO A 22 5.08 1.37 18.63
CA PRO A 22 4.61 2.73 18.79
C PRO A 22 3.28 2.77 19.54
N LEU A 23 2.97 3.88 20.19
CA LEU A 23 1.63 4.14 20.73
C LEU A 23 0.62 4.39 19.60
N PHE A 24 1.05 5.06 18.54
CA PHE A 24 0.21 5.30 17.38
C PHE A 24 1.04 5.31 16.09
N VAL A 25 0.36 5.00 15.01
CA VAL A 25 0.88 5.13 13.64
C VAL A 25 0.11 6.23 12.93
N TYR A 26 0.81 7.11 12.24
CA TYR A 26 0.21 8.14 11.40
C TYR A 26 0.57 7.86 9.93
N SER A 27 -0.45 7.65 9.11
CA SER A 27 -0.27 7.34 7.68
C SER A 27 -1.13 8.22 6.78
N ASP A 28 -1.00 8.03 5.48
CA ASP A 28 -1.91 8.63 4.53
C ASP A 28 -3.23 7.80 4.42
N ASN A 29 -4.14 8.26 3.56
CA ASN A 29 -5.41 7.55 3.30
C ASN A 29 -5.30 6.54 2.15
N GLY A 30 -4.09 6.09 1.80
CA GLY A 30 -3.86 5.11 0.74
C GLY A 30 -4.48 3.75 1.07
N GLY A 31 -4.98 3.03 0.07
CA GLY A 31 -5.59 1.72 0.28
C GLY A 31 -4.60 0.63 0.76
N GLY A 32 -3.29 0.88 0.63
CA GLY A 32 -2.26 0.03 1.21
C GLY A 32 -2.12 0.25 2.72
N GLU A 33 -2.25 1.50 3.16
CA GLU A 33 -2.12 1.92 4.55
C GLU A 33 -3.43 1.72 5.33
N LYS A 34 -4.57 2.12 4.74
CA LYS A 34 -5.89 1.98 5.36
C LYS A 34 -6.63 0.79 4.79
N ASN A 35 -6.63 -0.31 5.52
CA ASN A 35 -7.31 -1.54 5.10
C ASN A 35 -7.71 -2.40 6.30
N LYS A 36 -8.70 -3.28 6.09
CA LYS A 36 -9.24 -4.15 7.15
C LYS A 36 -8.21 -5.07 7.80
N MET A 37 -7.14 -5.45 7.11
CA MET A 37 -6.11 -6.30 7.72
C MET A 37 -5.33 -5.56 8.82
N LEU A 38 -5.18 -4.24 8.68
CA LEU A 38 -4.51 -3.39 9.68
C LEU A 38 -5.49 -2.87 10.73
N ASP A 39 -6.69 -2.41 10.29
CA ASP A 39 -7.58 -1.53 11.05
C ASP A 39 -8.88 -2.18 11.53
N ASP A 40 -9.14 -3.45 11.23
CA ASP A 40 -10.36 -4.10 11.71
C ASP A 40 -10.39 -4.12 13.26
N GLU A 41 -11.53 -3.76 13.84
CA GLU A 41 -11.65 -3.60 15.29
C GLU A 41 -11.44 -4.90 16.06
N GLU A 42 -11.78 -6.06 15.46
CA GLU A 42 -11.67 -7.36 16.11
C GLU A 42 -10.39 -8.12 15.76
N VAL A 43 -9.99 -8.08 14.49
CA VAL A 43 -8.90 -8.90 13.96
C VAL A 43 -7.78 -8.12 13.31
N GLY A 44 -7.87 -6.79 13.27
CA GLY A 44 -6.84 -5.93 12.72
C GLY A 44 -5.52 -6.03 13.47
N ILE A 45 -4.40 -5.91 12.76
CA ILE A 45 -3.06 -6.00 13.34
C ILE A 45 -2.88 -4.92 14.41
N PHE A 46 -3.24 -3.68 14.11
CA PHE A 46 -3.09 -2.57 15.05
C PHE A 46 -3.97 -2.73 16.29
N SER A 47 -5.23 -3.16 16.12
CA SER A 47 -6.14 -3.43 17.23
C SER A 47 -5.59 -4.51 18.17
N ARG A 48 -5.04 -5.59 17.63
CA ARG A 48 -4.43 -6.68 18.42
C ARG A 48 -3.16 -6.24 19.15
N MET A 49 -2.44 -5.28 18.60
CA MET A 49 -1.23 -4.72 19.20
C MET A 49 -1.51 -3.53 20.12
N HIS A 50 -2.75 -3.09 20.22
CA HIS A 50 -3.11 -1.87 20.97
C HIS A 50 -2.34 -0.64 20.45
N VAL A 51 -2.25 -0.50 19.13
CA VAL A 51 -1.63 0.63 18.43
C VAL A 51 -2.75 1.43 17.77
N ASP A 52 -2.83 2.72 18.07
CA ASP A 52 -3.79 3.60 17.41
C ASP A 52 -3.33 3.94 16.00
N HIS A 53 -4.23 3.81 15.03
CA HIS A 53 -3.95 4.20 13.65
C HIS A 53 -4.68 5.48 13.28
N MET A 54 -3.93 6.54 13.08
CA MET A 54 -4.43 7.84 12.66
C MET A 54 -4.09 8.10 11.21
N THR A 55 -5.05 8.61 10.45
CA THR A 55 -4.84 9.02 9.07
C THR A 55 -4.96 10.53 8.92
N GLY A 56 -4.24 11.09 7.96
CA GLY A 56 -4.24 12.52 7.69
C GLY A 56 -5.64 13.05 7.35
N ILE A 57 -5.95 14.25 7.81
CA ILE A 57 -7.17 14.96 7.44
C ILE A 57 -7.14 15.19 5.92
N PRO A 58 -8.16 14.78 5.16
CA PRO A 58 -8.23 15.05 3.73
C PRO A 58 -8.09 16.54 3.43
N GLY A 59 -7.19 16.89 2.51
CA GLY A 59 -6.96 18.28 2.11
C GLY A 59 -5.96 19.05 2.98
N ASN A 60 -5.34 18.44 4.00
CA ASN A 60 -4.26 19.06 4.77
C ASN A 60 -2.88 18.50 4.37
N PRO A 61 -2.16 19.12 3.43
CA PRO A 61 -0.86 18.65 2.98
C PRO A 61 0.26 18.90 4.01
N GLN A 62 0.09 19.85 4.92
CA GLN A 62 1.16 20.23 5.86
C GLN A 62 1.53 19.10 6.84
N ALA A 63 0.55 18.31 7.24
CA ALA A 63 0.78 17.18 8.14
C ALA A 63 1.64 16.05 7.52
N ARG A 64 1.85 16.04 6.20
CA ARG A 64 2.65 15.04 5.46
C ARG A 64 4.04 15.54 5.07
N GLY A 65 4.36 16.78 5.35
CA GLY A 65 5.61 17.41 4.90
C GLY A 65 6.88 16.67 5.31
N ILE A 66 6.87 15.96 6.44
CA ILE A 66 8.00 15.15 6.91
C ILE A 66 8.22 13.96 5.98
N ILE A 67 7.18 13.17 5.70
CA ILE A 67 7.25 11.98 4.83
C ILE A 67 7.54 12.38 3.38
N GLU A 68 6.91 13.45 2.88
CA GLU A 68 7.16 13.95 1.53
C GLU A 68 8.61 14.41 1.36
N ARG A 69 9.17 15.09 2.37
CA ARG A 69 10.58 15.50 2.37
C ARG A 69 11.51 14.30 2.40
N LEU A 70 11.23 13.30 3.24
CA LEU A 70 11.99 12.05 3.31
C LEU A 70 11.99 11.33 1.97
N ASN A 71 10.81 11.18 1.35
CA ASN A 71 10.64 10.58 0.02
C ASN A 71 11.34 11.39 -1.09
N GLY A 72 11.55 12.69 -0.90
CA GLY A 72 12.32 13.53 -1.79
C GLY A 72 13.84 13.42 -1.62
N VAL A 73 14.34 12.99 -0.46
CA VAL A 73 15.77 12.93 -0.16
C VAL A 73 16.34 11.53 -0.36
N ILE A 74 15.87 10.54 0.38
CA ILE A 74 16.45 9.18 0.38
C ILE A 74 16.41 8.53 -1.01
N PRO A 75 15.25 8.43 -1.71
CA PRO A 75 15.21 7.78 -3.02
C PRO A 75 16.04 8.50 -4.09
N ILE A 76 16.13 9.84 -4.03
CA ILE A 76 16.94 10.61 -4.99
C ILE A 76 18.42 10.36 -4.75
N ASN A 77 18.88 10.42 -3.51
CA ASN A 77 20.28 10.15 -3.16
C ASN A 77 20.67 8.71 -3.52
N LEU A 78 19.81 7.76 -3.17
CA LEU A 78 19.99 6.36 -3.55
C LEU A 78 20.10 6.19 -5.08
N ALA A 79 19.16 6.77 -5.83
CA ALA A 79 19.15 6.63 -7.28
C ALA A 79 20.41 7.21 -7.95
N ARG A 80 20.96 8.30 -7.41
CA ARG A 80 22.21 8.91 -7.88
C ARG A 80 23.44 8.01 -7.73
N ARG A 81 23.39 7.02 -6.87
CA ARG A 81 24.49 6.04 -6.70
C ARG A 81 24.62 5.08 -7.89
N PHE A 82 23.59 4.98 -8.74
CA PHE A 82 23.55 4.06 -9.86
C PHE A 82 23.73 4.77 -11.19
N ALA A 83 24.49 4.14 -12.10
CA ALA A 83 24.73 4.66 -13.44
C ALA A 83 23.48 4.83 -14.31
N THR A 84 22.36 4.24 -13.91
CA THR A 84 21.06 4.35 -14.59
C THR A 84 20.21 5.54 -14.13
N TYR A 85 20.78 6.43 -13.30
CA TYR A 85 20.07 7.61 -12.79
C TYR A 85 19.59 8.51 -13.93
N ASN A 86 18.29 8.82 -13.92
CA ASN A 86 17.63 9.64 -14.93
C ASN A 86 16.79 10.78 -14.31
N GLY A 87 17.08 11.15 -13.08
CA GLY A 87 16.36 12.18 -12.35
C GLY A 87 16.90 13.59 -12.59
N ARG A 88 16.52 14.51 -11.69
CA ARG A 88 16.91 15.92 -11.75
C ARG A 88 18.44 16.08 -11.78
N ASN A 89 18.95 16.94 -12.66
CA ASN A 89 20.37 17.21 -12.91
C ASN A 89 21.14 16.06 -13.58
N ALA A 90 20.47 15.01 -14.09
CA ALA A 90 21.13 14.07 -15.00
C ALA A 90 21.32 14.72 -16.38
N ASP A 91 22.39 14.35 -17.07
CA ASP A 91 22.64 14.82 -18.44
C ASP A 91 21.50 14.37 -19.37
N PRO A 92 20.77 15.29 -20.03
CA PRO A 92 19.65 14.94 -20.89
C PRO A 92 20.00 13.99 -22.03
N GLU A 93 21.20 14.13 -22.62
CA GLU A 93 21.63 13.25 -23.70
C GLU A 93 21.93 11.84 -23.19
N PHE A 94 22.61 11.73 -22.06
CA PHE A 94 22.83 10.46 -21.38
C PHE A 94 21.50 9.77 -21.07
N VAL A 95 20.52 10.49 -20.48
CA VAL A 95 19.20 9.96 -20.15
C VAL A 95 18.49 9.45 -21.40
N ARG A 96 18.53 10.21 -22.51
CA ARG A 96 17.93 9.83 -23.78
C ARG A 96 18.51 8.52 -24.32
N VAL A 97 19.83 8.41 -24.30
CA VAL A 97 20.54 7.21 -24.78
C VAL A 97 20.26 6.02 -23.85
N MET A 98 20.32 6.23 -22.55
CA MET A 98 20.05 5.18 -21.56
C MET A 98 18.62 4.65 -21.67
N ASN A 99 17.62 5.52 -21.80
CA ASN A 99 16.24 5.11 -21.98
C ASN A 99 16.02 4.24 -23.23
N LYS A 100 16.68 4.58 -24.36
CA LYS A 100 16.64 3.73 -25.55
C LYS A 100 17.22 2.34 -25.31
N LYS A 101 18.37 2.27 -24.63
CA LYS A 101 19.01 1.00 -24.25
C LYS A 101 18.13 0.17 -23.32
N MET A 102 17.51 0.81 -22.32
CA MET A 102 16.61 0.15 -21.37
C MET A 102 15.35 -0.41 -22.06
N VAL A 103 14.74 0.35 -22.98
CA VAL A 103 13.61 -0.12 -23.77
C VAL A 103 14.00 -1.30 -24.65
N SER A 104 15.16 -1.24 -25.33
CA SER A 104 15.68 -2.36 -26.13
C SER A 104 15.90 -3.62 -25.29
N LEU A 105 16.53 -3.49 -24.12
CA LEU A 105 16.77 -4.58 -23.19
C LEU A 105 15.45 -5.19 -22.70
N THR A 106 14.53 -4.34 -22.25
CA THR A 106 13.22 -4.78 -21.72
C THR A 106 12.42 -5.56 -22.76
N ASN A 107 12.43 -5.08 -24.03
CA ASN A 107 11.75 -5.77 -25.13
C ASN A 107 12.38 -7.13 -25.44
N ALA A 108 13.72 -7.23 -25.45
CA ALA A 108 14.41 -8.49 -25.65
C ALA A 108 14.08 -9.51 -24.56
N LEU A 109 14.11 -9.08 -23.28
CA LEU A 109 13.76 -9.92 -22.14
C LEU A 109 12.30 -10.40 -22.18
N ARG A 110 11.36 -9.51 -22.52
CA ARG A 110 9.93 -9.88 -22.65
C ARG A 110 9.67 -10.89 -23.77
N GLN A 111 10.46 -10.84 -24.82
CA GLN A 111 10.35 -11.74 -25.98
C GLN A 111 11.15 -13.03 -25.83
N GLY A 112 11.89 -13.20 -24.71
CA GLY A 112 12.76 -14.36 -24.50
C GLY A 112 13.91 -14.49 -25.52
N LYS A 113 14.32 -13.36 -26.14
CA LYS A 113 15.40 -13.36 -27.13
C LYS A 113 16.77 -13.37 -26.46
N GLU A 114 17.75 -13.97 -27.15
CA GLU A 114 19.14 -13.85 -26.72
C GLU A 114 19.58 -12.36 -26.71
N LEU A 115 20.24 -11.97 -25.62
CA LEU A 115 20.69 -10.60 -25.45
C LEU A 115 21.96 -10.33 -26.28
N THR A 116 21.96 -9.24 -26.99
CA THR A 116 23.17 -8.71 -27.66
C THR A 116 24.23 -8.29 -26.65
N THR A 117 25.47 -8.13 -27.10
CA THR A 117 26.59 -7.67 -26.26
C THR A 117 26.30 -6.32 -25.59
N GLU A 118 25.65 -5.39 -26.30
CA GLU A 118 25.26 -4.09 -25.76
C GLU A 118 24.14 -4.22 -24.70
N GLN A 119 23.15 -5.08 -24.94
CA GLN A 119 22.09 -5.35 -23.97
C GLN A 119 22.63 -6.03 -22.71
N LYS A 120 23.60 -6.94 -22.83
CA LYS A 120 24.30 -7.54 -21.67
C LYS A 120 25.05 -6.50 -20.85
N ARG A 121 25.74 -5.55 -21.52
CA ARG A 121 26.41 -4.42 -20.84
C ARG A 121 25.39 -3.53 -20.13
N THR A 122 24.26 -3.24 -20.76
CA THR A 122 23.18 -2.45 -20.15
C THR A 122 22.56 -3.16 -18.95
N LEU A 123 22.37 -4.47 -19.03
CA LEU A 123 21.89 -5.29 -17.92
C LEU A 123 22.84 -5.23 -16.72
N GLY A 124 24.16 -5.26 -16.96
CA GLY A 124 25.16 -5.14 -15.90
C GLY A 124 25.21 -3.79 -15.19
N LEU A 125 24.54 -2.75 -15.73
CA LEU A 125 24.39 -1.46 -15.05
C LEU A 125 23.20 -1.43 -14.06
N ILE A 126 22.30 -2.39 -14.15
CA ILE A 126 21.16 -2.51 -13.26
C ILE A 126 21.63 -3.27 -12.03
N PRO A 127 21.49 -2.72 -10.82
CA PRO A 127 21.85 -3.45 -9.61
C PRO A 127 20.99 -4.71 -9.48
N ASP A 128 21.59 -5.79 -9.03
CA ASP A 128 20.81 -6.95 -8.57
C ASP A 128 20.06 -6.60 -7.27
N TRP A 129 19.19 -7.50 -6.85
CA TRP A 129 18.33 -7.26 -5.69
C TRP A 129 19.13 -7.08 -4.39
N ASN A 130 20.19 -7.85 -4.20
CA ASN A 130 21.04 -7.75 -3.01
C ASN A 130 21.80 -6.43 -2.96
N THR A 131 22.42 -6.04 -4.08
CA THR A 131 23.10 -4.74 -4.21
C THR A 131 22.14 -3.57 -3.96
N LEU A 132 20.92 -3.65 -4.51
CA LEU A 132 19.91 -2.60 -4.30
C LEU A 132 19.48 -2.51 -2.83
N THR A 133 19.15 -3.64 -2.20
CA THR A 133 18.69 -3.64 -0.80
C THR A 133 19.78 -3.21 0.16
N GLN A 134 21.02 -3.59 -0.08
CA GLN A 134 22.16 -3.11 0.69
C GLN A 134 22.34 -1.59 0.53
N ALA A 135 22.28 -1.08 -0.70
CA ALA A 135 22.40 0.36 -0.95
C ALA A 135 21.26 1.17 -0.30
N VAL A 136 20.03 0.61 -0.26
CA VAL A 136 18.89 1.20 0.47
C VAL A 136 19.20 1.28 1.96
N ALA A 137 19.63 0.18 2.57
CA ALA A 137 19.96 0.13 3.99
C ALA A 137 21.06 1.13 4.36
N GLU A 138 22.12 1.19 3.57
CA GLU A 138 23.22 2.15 3.75
C GLU A 138 22.74 3.60 3.64
N GLU A 139 21.86 3.93 2.67
CA GLU A 139 21.35 5.29 2.50
C GLU A 139 20.45 5.71 3.66
N ILE A 140 19.59 4.80 4.16
CA ILE A 140 18.78 5.04 5.35
C ILE A 140 19.66 5.24 6.58
N ASP A 141 20.67 4.41 6.79
CA ASP A 141 21.59 4.54 7.93
C ASP A 141 22.37 5.86 7.85
N ASN A 142 22.86 6.21 6.66
CA ASN A 142 23.56 7.49 6.43
C ASN A 142 22.65 8.69 6.72
N TYR A 143 21.38 8.66 6.25
CA TYR A 143 20.42 9.70 6.55
C TYR A 143 20.20 9.82 8.06
N ASN A 144 19.94 8.72 8.76
CA ASN A 144 19.67 8.74 10.18
C ASN A 144 20.87 9.23 11.02
N ARG A 145 22.10 8.91 10.61
CA ARG A 145 23.33 9.26 11.35
C ARG A 145 23.85 10.64 11.02
N SER A 146 23.76 11.05 9.77
CA SER A 146 24.56 12.18 9.27
C SER A 146 23.72 13.35 8.75
N HIS A 147 22.42 13.13 8.43
CA HIS A 147 21.59 14.20 7.91
C HIS A 147 21.22 15.20 8.99
N GLU A 148 21.69 16.44 8.86
CA GLU A 148 21.27 17.54 9.74
C GLU A 148 19.84 17.95 9.39
N HIS A 149 18.93 17.80 10.34
CA HIS A 149 17.52 18.12 10.10
C HIS A 149 17.16 19.47 10.69
N SER A 150 16.74 20.42 9.86
CA SER A 150 16.49 21.83 10.25
C SER A 150 15.45 22.03 11.36
N GLU A 151 14.57 21.07 11.55
CA GLU A 151 13.54 21.10 12.59
C GLU A 151 14.05 20.54 13.94
N LEU A 152 15.21 19.89 13.96
CA LEU A 152 15.79 19.33 15.17
C LEU A 152 16.65 20.38 15.91
N PRO A 153 16.83 20.24 17.23
CA PRO A 153 17.67 21.15 18.02
C PRO A 153 19.09 21.23 17.49
N LYS A 154 19.75 22.33 17.82
CA LYS A 154 21.17 22.55 17.51
C LYS A 154 22.04 22.20 18.72
N VAL A 155 23.12 21.50 18.46
CA VAL A 155 24.20 21.26 19.40
C VAL A 155 25.51 21.78 18.76
N ASN A 156 26.23 22.64 19.44
CA ASN A 156 27.45 23.30 18.94
C ASN A 156 27.27 24.00 17.58
N GLY A 157 26.09 24.58 17.33
CA GLY A 157 25.79 25.33 16.09
C GLY A 157 25.30 24.49 14.91
N GLN A 158 25.35 23.16 14.99
CA GLN A 158 24.86 22.25 13.96
C GLN A 158 23.56 21.57 14.40
N HIS A 159 22.62 21.35 13.47
CA HIS A 159 21.40 20.63 13.75
C HIS A 159 21.69 19.14 14.00
N MET A 160 20.97 18.57 14.92
CA MET A 160 21.08 17.14 15.21
C MET A 160 20.61 16.30 14.05
N SER A 161 21.21 15.13 13.90
CA SER A 161 20.67 14.07 13.05
C SER A 161 19.52 13.33 13.74
N PRO A 162 18.62 12.65 13.00
CA PRO A 162 17.52 11.91 13.58
C PRO A 162 17.95 10.90 14.67
N LEU A 163 19.03 10.16 14.43
CA LEU A 163 19.55 9.19 15.40
C LEU A 163 20.15 9.85 16.63
N ALA A 164 20.88 10.95 16.46
CA ALA A 164 21.46 11.69 17.57
C ALA A 164 20.36 12.28 18.46
N TYR A 165 19.31 12.83 17.86
CA TYR A 165 18.17 13.36 18.59
C TYR A 165 17.42 12.26 19.36
N ARG A 166 17.11 11.12 18.70
CA ARG A 166 16.49 9.98 19.38
C ARG A 166 17.28 9.52 20.60
N ARG A 167 18.60 9.39 20.47
CA ARG A 167 19.47 9.00 21.60
C ARG A 167 19.42 10.01 22.73
N ALA A 168 19.50 11.29 22.43
CA ALA A 168 19.44 12.35 23.44
C ALA A 168 18.11 12.34 24.22
N VAL A 169 16.97 12.10 23.52
CA VAL A 169 15.65 11.99 24.18
C VAL A 169 15.59 10.75 25.07
N LEU A 170 16.03 9.59 24.60
CA LEU A 170 16.04 8.36 25.40
C LEU A 170 16.97 8.47 26.65
N GLU A 171 18.09 9.17 26.52
CA GLU A 171 18.98 9.43 27.66
C GLU A 171 18.37 10.39 28.70
N ALA A 172 17.56 11.37 28.22
CA ALA A 172 16.95 12.37 29.09
C ALA A 172 15.66 11.90 29.76
N GLU A 173 14.82 11.15 29.06
CA GLU A 173 13.47 10.77 29.46
C GLU A 173 13.38 9.31 29.96
N GLY A 174 14.41 8.50 29.69
CA GLY A 174 14.40 7.06 29.91
C GLY A 174 13.91 6.28 28.68
N ASP A 175 14.15 4.99 28.66
CA ASP A 175 13.71 4.08 27.60
C ASP A 175 12.43 3.35 28.04
N ASP A 176 11.29 3.98 27.84
CA ASP A 176 9.96 3.40 28.10
C ASP A 176 9.39 2.69 26.85
N ILE A 177 10.24 2.42 25.85
CA ILE A 177 9.81 1.75 24.61
C ILE A 177 9.44 0.29 24.90
N GLU A 178 8.26 -0.12 24.51
CA GLU A 178 7.83 -1.52 24.53
C GLU A 178 8.49 -2.27 23.39
N TYR A 179 9.50 -3.09 23.68
CA TYR A 179 10.13 -3.98 22.71
C TYR A 179 9.40 -5.32 22.66
N VAL A 180 8.98 -5.70 21.49
CA VAL A 180 8.26 -6.95 21.23
C VAL A 180 9.22 -7.96 20.62
N THR A 181 9.17 -9.21 21.07
CA THR A 181 10.06 -10.26 20.52
C THR A 181 9.70 -10.58 19.07
N ALA A 182 10.69 -11.02 18.28
CA ALA A 182 10.46 -11.42 16.87
C ALA A 182 9.38 -12.52 16.75
N ARG A 183 9.26 -13.41 17.73
CA ARG A 183 8.24 -14.45 17.77
C ARG A 183 6.84 -13.86 17.94
N GLU A 184 6.67 -12.95 18.88
CA GLU A 184 5.39 -12.25 19.12
C GLU A 184 5.00 -11.40 17.93
N LEU A 185 5.96 -10.65 17.34
CA LEU A 185 5.71 -9.89 16.12
C LEU A 185 5.25 -10.78 14.97
N ASN A 186 5.92 -11.92 14.74
CA ASN A 186 5.52 -12.84 13.69
C ASN A 186 4.10 -13.35 13.90
N ASP A 187 3.71 -13.64 15.14
CA ASP A 187 2.35 -14.09 15.45
C ASP A 187 1.32 -12.95 15.30
N MET A 188 1.62 -11.77 15.83
CA MET A 188 0.73 -10.60 15.75
C MET A 188 0.54 -10.07 14.33
N PHE A 189 1.53 -10.22 13.45
CA PHE A 189 1.46 -9.76 12.07
C PHE A 189 0.90 -10.78 11.08
N LEU A 190 0.52 -11.97 11.53
CA LEU A 190 -0.28 -12.88 10.69
C LEU A 190 -1.66 -12.24 10.43
N PRO A 191 -2.07 -12.12 9.15
CA PRO A 191 -3.44 -11.71 8.84
C PRO A 191 -4.45 -12.68 9.46
N GLU A 192 -5.52 -12.14 10.03
CA GLU A 192 -6.62 -12.93 10.56
C GLU A 192 -7.92 -12.64 9.82
N GLU A 193 -8.75 -13.66 9.69
CA GLU A 193 -10.10 -13.53 9.16
C GLU A 193 -11.08 -14.29 10.07
N VAL A 194 -12.23 -13.69 10.37
CA VAL A 194 -13.28 -14.36 11.14
C VAL A 194 -14.00 -15.37 10.24
N ARG A 195 -14.08 -16.61 10.69
CA ARG A 195 -14.74 -17.72 10.01
C ARG A 195 -15.62 -18.49 11.00
N THR A 196 -16.51 -19.32 10.48
CA THR A 196 -17.30 -20.25 11.30
C THR A 196 -16.72 -21.64 11.16
N ALA A 197 -16.38 -22.27 12.28
CA ALA A 197 -15.98 -23.68 12.28
C ALA A 197 -17.19 -24.58 12.07
N ARG A 198 -17.06 -25.64 11.29
CA ARG A 198 -18.12 -26.60 11.00
C ARG A 198 -17.57 -28.01 10.93
N GLN A 199 -18.00 -28.87 11.83
CA GLN A 199 -17.68 -30.31 11.83
C GLN A 199 -16.17 -30.60 11.71
N GLY A 200 -15.34 -29.84 12.42
CA GLY A 200 -13.90 -29.98 12.36
C GLY A 200 -13.21 -29.27 11.19
N TRP A 201 -13.94 -28.49 10.40
CA TRP A 201 -13.43 -27.76 9.25
C TRP A 201 -13.57 -26.25 9.43
N VAL A 202 -12.64 -25.54 8.80
CA VAL A 202 -12.72 -24.09 8.60
C VAL A 202 -12.30 -23.75 7.18
N GLU A 203 -13.10 -22.90 6.52
CA GLU A 203 -12.84 -22.45 5.15
C GLU A 203 -12.11 -21.11 5.16
N LEU A 204 -11.02 -21.00 4.40
CA LEU A 204 -10.30 -19.76 4.17
C LEU A 204 -10.01 -19.58 2.67
N GLY A 205 -10.68 -18.61 2.06
CA GLY A 205 -10.60 -18.40 0.62
C GLY A 205 -11.26 -19.53 -0.17
N THR A 206 -10.46 -20.36 -0.80
CA THR A 206 -10.92 -21.55 -1.56
C THR A 206 -10.40 -22.86 -0.96
N ASN A 207 -9.73 -22.79 0.17
CA ASN A 207 -9.12 -23.93 0.84
C ASN A 207 -9.90 -24.27 2.10
N ASP A 208 -10.06 -25.56 2.34
CA ASP A 208 -10.66 -26.12 3.54
C ASP A 208 -9.55 -26.70 4.41
N TYR A 209 -9.55 -26.31 5.67
CA TYR A 209 -8.57 -26.74 6.67
C TYR A 209 -9.26 -27.57 7.74
N PHE A 210 -8.62 -28.66 8.15
CA PHE A 210 -9.16 -29.60 9.10
C PHE A 210 -8.30 -29.72 10.35
N ALA A 211 -8.96 -29.75 11.50
CA ALA A 211 -8.39 -30.18 12.77
C ALA A 211 -9.49 -30.78 13.65
N LYS A 212 -9.16 -31.84 14.40
CA LYS A 212 -10.13 -32.49 15.29
C LYS A 212 -10.61 -31.56 16.41
N GLU A 213 -9.74 -30.70 16.88
CA GLU A 213 -9.99 -29.72 17.93
C GLU A 213 -11.04 -28.67 17.54
N LEU A 214 -11.26 -28.45 16.25
CA LEU A 214 -12.33 -27.58 15.75
C LEU A 214 -13.74 -28.09 16.05
N ILE A 215 -13.89 -29.36 16.46
CA ILE A 215 -15.17 -29.90 16.90
C ILE A 215 -15.62 -29.24 18.21
N GLU A 216 -14.69 -28.81 19.06
CA GLU A 216 -14.98 -28.12 20.33
C GLU A 216 -15.61 -26.73 20.12
N VAL A 217 -15.38 -26.12 18.96
CA VAL A 217 -15.90 -24.82 18.55
C VAL A 217 -16.84 -24.92 17.36
N ASP A 218 -17.52 -26.08 17.21
CA ASP A 218 -18.44 -26.32 16.09
C ASP A 218 -19.56 -25.25 16.07
N ARG A 219 -19.77 -24.66 14.90
CA ARG A 219 -20.71 -23.56 14.64
C ARG A 219 -20.37 -22.22 15.32
N GLU A 220 -19.26 -22.13 16.04
CA GLU A 220 -18.78 -20.88 16.60
C GLU A 220 -18.00 -20.08 15.57
N LYS A 221 -17.96 -18.74 15.78
CA LYS A 221 -17.04 -17.87 15.08
C LYS A 221 -15.64 -18.04 15.68
N VAL A 222 -14.67 -18.17 14.82
CA VAL A 222 -13.25 -18.30 15.18
C VAL A 222 -12.41 -17.33 14.35
N ARG A 223 -11.28 -16.92 14.88
CA ARG A 223 -10.27 -16.14 14.18
C ARG A 223 -9.29 -17.11 13.55
N VAL A 224 -9.08 -16.97 12.25
CA VAL A 224 -8.18 -17.83 11.47
C VAL A 224 -7.00 -16.99 11.00
N ALA A 225 -5.84 -17.20 11.63
CA ALA A 225 -4.59 -16.57 11.28
C ALA A 225 -3.87 -17.42 10.21
N PHE A 226 -3.29 -16.79 9.22
CA PHE A 226 -2.68 -17.50 8.09
C PHE A 226 -1.44 -16.78 7.55
N ASN A 227 -0.49 -17.58 7.02
CA ASN A 227 0.62 -17.04 6.27
C ASN A 227 0.19 -16.76 4.81
N PRO A 228 0.27 -15.51 4.31
CA PRO A 228 -0.11 -15.20 2.92
C PRO A 228 0.72 -15.91 1.84
N ARG A 229 1.90 -16.42 2.20
CA ARG A 229 2.84 -17.10 1.30
C ARG A 229 2.81 -18.62 1.41
N ASP A 230 2.18 -19.12 2.47
CA ASP A 230 2.05 -20.57 2.72
C ASP A 230 0.59 -20.90 3.04
N ALA A 231 0.04 -21.87 2.34
CA ALA A 231 -1.36 -22.28 2.50
C ALA A 231 -1.48 -23.70 3.08
N GLN A 232 -0.40 -24.28 3.62
CA GLN A 232 -0.42 -25.63 4.17
C GLN A 232 -1.15 -25.71 5.51
N GLU A 233 -1.07 -24.66 6.31
CA GLU A 233 -1.67 -24.62 7.64
C GLU A 233 -2.22 -23.26 7.99
N VAL A 234 -3.17 -23.24 8.92
CA VAL A 234 -3.73 -22.02 9.51
C VAL A 234 -3.83 -22.21 11.02
N TYR A 235 -3.72 -21.09 11.75
CA TYR A 235 -3.80 -21.07 13.21
C TYR A 235 -5.20 -20.57 13.61
N VAL A 236 -5.91 -21.39 14.37
CA VAL A 236 -7.28 -21.06 14.77
C VAL A 236 -7.32 -20.66 16.23
N ARG A 237 -8.01 -19.54 16.50
CA ARG A 237 -8.21 -18.96 17.82
C ARG A 237 -9.69 -18.69 18.06
N ARG A 238 -10.12 -18.70 19.31
CA ARG A 238 -11.43 -18.16 19.69
C ARG A 238 -11.47 -16.65 19.48
N MET A 239 -12.64 -16.04 19.55
CA MET A 239 -12.79 -14.59 19.40
C MET A 239 -12.04 -13.80 20.48
N ASP A 240 -11.86 -14.37 21.67
CA ASP A 240 -11.07 -13.81 22.77
C ASP A 240 -9.52 -13.90 22.58
N GLY A 241 -9.07 -14.51 21.46
CA GLY A 241 -7.66 -14.73 21.17
C GLY A 241 -7.08 -16.04 21.68
N THR A 242 -7.83 -16.83 22.45
CA THR A 242 -7.37 -18.14 22.95
C THR A 242 -7.09 -19.10 21.80
N PHE A 243 -5.89 -19.65 21.76
CA PHE A 243 -5.49 -20.60 20.74
C PHE A 243 -6.28 -21.91 20.86
N VAL A 244 -6.84 -22.38 19.75
CA VAL A 244 -7.58 -23.64 19.67
C VAL A 244 -6.71 -24.73 19.06
N CYS A 245 -6.24 -24.53 17.83
CA CYS A 245 -5.47 -25.54 17.11
C CYS A 245 -4.74 -24.95 15.88
N THR A 246 -3.85 -25.78 15.32
CA THR A 246 -3.35 -25.60 13.96
C THR A 246 -4.15 -26.52 13.04
N ALA A 247 -4.90 -25.96 12.10
CA ALA A 247 -5.66 -26.72 11.11
C ALA A 247 -4.85 -26.84 9.83
N ILE A 248 -4.80 -28.06 9.27
CA ILE A 248 -3.96 -28.42 8.13
C ILE A 248 -4.85 -28.53 6.89
N TRP A 249 -4.35 -28.05 5.76
CA TRP A 249 -4.99 -28.27 4.48
C TRP A 249 -5.10 -29.75 4.18
N ASN A 250 -6.33 -30.25 4.05
CA ASN A 250 -6.57 -31.68 3.88
C ASN A 250 -7.80 -31.94 3.00
N GLY A 251 -7.73 -33.02 2.21
CA GLY A 251 -8.84 -33.60 1.49
C GLY A 251 -9.52 -32.69 0.48
N ASN A 252 -8.90 -31.61 0.14
CA ASN A 252 -9.46 -30.71 -0.82
C ASN A 252 -9.45 -31.35 -2.19
N LYS A 253 -10.64 -31.63 -2.70
CA LYS A 253 -10.82 -32.22 -4.06
C LYS A 253 -10.48 -31.24 -5.19
N ARG A 254 -10.08 -30.00 -4.88
CA ARG A 254 -9.84 -28.96 -5.86
C ARG A 254 -8.42 -29.02 -6.40
N ALA A 255 -7.52 -28.27 -5.95
CA ALA A 255 -6.15 -28.26 -6.46
C ALA A 255 -5.27 -29.29 -5.73
N PRO A 256 -4.32 -29.95 -6.41
CA PRO A 256 -3.38 -30.87 -5.76
C PRO A 256 -2.43 -30.16 -4.77
N VAL A 257 -2.31 -28.84 -4.87
CA VAL A 257 -1.52 -27.99 -3.97
C VAL A 257 -2.34 -26.78 -3.55
N PRO A 258 -2.36 -26.40 -2.25
CA PRO A 258 -3.08 -25.20 -1.80
C PRO A 258 -2.50 -23.93 -2.44
N LEU A 259 -3.38 -23.03 -2.88
CA LEU A 259 -2.95 -21.74 -3.39
C LEU A 259 -2.66 -20.78 -2.24
N ALA A 260 -1.43 -20.30 -2.15
CA ALA A 260 -1.08 -19.22 -1.26
C ALA A 260 -1.89 -17.96 -1.57
N ARG A 261 -2.26 -17.20 -0.54
CA ARG A 261 -3.07 -15.97 -0.72
C ARG A 261 -2.43 -14.95 -1.66
N VAL A 262 -1.10 -14.88 -1.66
CA VAL A 262 -0.34 -13.99 -2.57
C VAL A 262 -0.51 -14.43 -4.02
N GLU A 263 -0.41 -15.73 -4.31
CA GLU A 263 -0.61 -16.26 -5.67
C GLU A 263 -2.04 -16.01 -6.16
N LYS A 264 -3.04 -16.25 -5.28
CA LYS A 264 -4.43 -15.94 -5.61
C LYS A 264 -4.63 -14.47 -5.90
N ALA A 265 -4.07 -13.57 -5.10
CA ALA A 265 -4.14 -12.13 -5.34
C ALA A 265 -3.46 -11.73 -6.66
N MET A 266 -2.35 -12.39 -7.02
CA MET A 266 -1.69 -12.18 -8.32
C MET A 266 -2.56 -12.65 -9.48
N GLN A 267 -3.19 -13.83 -9.37
CA GLN A 267 -4.10 -14.36 -10.39
C GLN A 267 -5.33 -13.47 -10.58
N GLU A 268 -5.97 -13.03 -9.49
CA GLU A 268 -7.10 -12.11 -9.54
C GLU A 268 -6.72 -10.76 -10.16
N ARG A 269 -5.51 -10.26 -9.88
CA ARG A 269 -4.98 -9.04 -10.49
C ARG A 269 -4.76 -9.23 -11.99
N ALA A 270 -4.11 -10.33 -12.40
CA ALA A 270 -3.91 -10.65 -13.81
C ALA A 270 -5.25 -10.78 -14.53
N GLY A 271 -6.22 -11.47 -13.95
CA GLY A 271 -7.58 -11.59 -14.49
C GLY A 271 -8.28 -10.24 -14.70
N ARG A 272 -8.16 -9.33 -13.71
CA ARG A 272 -8.68 -7.95 -13.84
C ARG A 272 -7.99 -7.15 -14.94
N GLN A 273 -6.67 -7.31 -15.10
CA GLN A 273 -5.92 -6.66 -16.19
C GLN A 273 -6.33 -7.17 -17.56
N ILE A 274 -6.48 -8.49 -17.70
CA ILE A 274 -6.96 -9.12 -18.96
C ILE A 274 -8.36 -8.62 -19.30
N LYS A 275 -9.29 -8.63 -18.33
CA LYS A 275 -10.66 -8.14 -18.53
C LYS A 275 -10.71 -6.68 -18.94
N ARG A 276 -9.87 -5.82 -18.35
CA ARG A 276 -9.75 -4.41 -18.75
C ARG A 276 -9.18 -4.27 -20.16
N GLY A 277 -8.16 -5.06 -20.52
CA GLY A 277 -7.62 -5.09 -21.88
C GLY A 277 -8.66 -5.52 -22.92
N GLN A 278 -9.46 -6.55 -22.60
CA GLN A 278 -10.55 -7.00 -23.46
C GLN A 278 -11.63 -5.94 -23.65
N ALA A 279 -11.98 -5.19 -22.59
CA ALA A 279 -12.93 -4.07 -22.69
C ALA A 279 -12.42 -2.98 -23.65
N ILE A 280 -11.16 -2.58 -23.54
CA ILE A 280 -10.55 -1.60 -24.45
C ILE A 280 -10.55 -2.10 -25.90
N ILE A 281 -10.24 -3.38 -26.13
CA ILE A 281 -10.29 -3.98 -27.46
C ILE A 281 -11.74 -4.00 -27.99
N GLN A 282 -12.70 -4.28 -27.12
CA GLN A 282 -14.12 -4.29 -27.53
C GLN A 282 -14.61 -2.89 -27.85
N ASP A 283 -14.28 -1.89 -27.06
CA ASP A 283 -14.61 -0.48 -27.34
C ASP A 283 -14.01 -0.02 -28.69
N ALA A 284 -12.74 -0.40 -28.96
CA ALA A 284 -12.11 -0.10 -30.26
C ALA A 284 -12.82 -0.80 -31.42
N LYS A 285 -13.27 -2.05 -31.27
CA LYS A 285 -14.06 -2.76 -32.27
C LYS A 285 -15.43 -2.12 -32.47
N ASP A 286 -16.07 -1.69 -31.39
CA ASP A 286 -17.38 -1.04 -31.45
C ASP A 286 -17.30 0.35 -32.08
N SER A 287 -16.19 1.07 -31.90
CA SER A 287 -15.93 2.35 -32.58
C SER A 287 -15.68 2.23 -34.10
N LEU A 288 -15.28 1.03 -34.56
CA LEU A 288 -15.12 0.74 -35.98
C LEU A 288 -16.43 0.32 -36.66
N ARG A 289 -17.51 0.07 -35.91
CA ARG A 289 -18.81 -0.20 -36.50
C ARG A 289 -19.32 1.06 -37.15
N PRO A 290 -19.82 1.00 -38.41
CA PRO A 290 -20.37 2.18 -39.03
C PRO A 290 -21.50 2.73 -38.18
N ALA A 291 -21.48 4.06 -37.97
CA ALA A 291 -22.54 4.73 -37.24
C ALA A 291 -23.89 4.35 -37.92
N ILE A 292 -24.84 3.91 -37.10
CA ILE A 292 -26.19 3.62 -37.57
C ILE A 292 -26.68 4.88 -38.27
N GLU A 293 -26.97 4.83 -39.56
CA GLU A 293 -27.52 5.95 -40.30
C GLU A 293 -28.72 6.49 -39.53
N HIS A 294 -28.58 7.70 -39.06
CA HIS A 294 -29.64 8.41 -38.35
C HIS A 294 -30.78 8.64 -39.33
N LYS A 295 -31.86 7.87 -39.25
CA LYS A 295 -33.07 8.19 -39.98
C LYS A 295 -33.57 9.53 -39.48
N PRO A 296 -33.62 10.58 -40.31
CA PRO A 296 -34.11 11.89 -39.90
C PRO A 296 -35.61 11.78 -39.64
N GLY A 297 -36.01 11.73 -38.42
CA GLY A 297 -37.40 11.57 -38.03
C GLY A 297 -37.75 12.17 -36.65
N ILE A 298 -36.77 12.74 -35.94
CA ILE A 298 -37.04 13.46 -34.73
C ILE A 298 -36.73 14.93 -34.97
N ASP A 299 -37.78 15.76 -34.92
CA ASP A 299 -37.67 17.22 -35.00
C ASP A 299 -36.91 17.73 -33.78
N VAL A 300 -35.66 18.09 -33.96
CA VAL A 300 -34.74 18.57 -32.90
C VAL A 300 -35.18 19.95 -32.38
N SER A 301 -36.10 20.63 -33.05
CA SER A 301 -36.61 21.94 -32.60
C SER A 301 -37.41 21.86 -31.28
N LEU A 302 -37.91 20.69 -30.92
CA LEU A 302 -38.63 20.46 -29.67
C LEU A 302 -37.69 20.18 -28.45
N LEU A 303 -36.39 20.03 -28.66
CA LEU A 303 -35.40 19.77 -27.60
C LEU A 303 -34.69 21.05 -27.11
N SER A 304 -35.08 22.23 -27.58
CA SER A 304 -34.51 23.52 -27.19
C SER A 304 -35.09 24.11 -25.89
N VAL A 305 -35.79 23.33 -25.08
CA VAL A 305 -36.10 23.74 -23.71
C VAL A 305 -34.85 23.58 -22.87
N ARG A 306 -34.05 24.62 -22.76
CA ARG A 306 -33.02 24.69 -21.70
C ARG A 306 -33.69 24.40 -20.38
N PRO A 307 -33.24 23.36 -19.63
CA PRO A 307 -33.68 23.23 -18.25
C PRO A 307 -33.29 24.52 -17.51
N PRO A 308 -34.15 25.04 -16.63
CA PRO A 308 -33.81 26.21 -15.84
C PRO A 308 -32.50 25.95 -15.12
N GLU A 309 -31.54 26.87 -15.23
CA GLU A 309 -30.30 26.75 -14.49
C GLU A 309 -30.64 26.58 -13.00
N PRO A 310 -30.11 25.57 -12.32
CA PRO A 310 -30.36 25.44 -10.89
C PRO A 310 -29.85 26.72 -10.20
N GLU A 311 -30.71 27.39 -9.47
CA GLU A 311 -30.32 28.54 -8.64
C GLU A 311 -29.14 28.14 -7.77
N ARG A 312 -27.96 28.67 -8.07
CA ARG A 312 -26.80 28.47 -7.24
C ARG A 312 -27.06 29.12 -5.89
N LYS A 313 -27.33 28.31 -4.87
CA LYS A 313 -27.40 28.83 -3.50
C LYS A 313 -26.06 29.48 -3.16
N LYS A 314 -26.07 30.77 -2.93
CA LYS A 314 -24.89 31.49 -2.49
C LYS A 314 -24.44 30.91 -1.16
N VAL A 315 -23.20 30.44 -1.13
CA VAL A 315 -22.56 30.00 0.12
C VAL A 315 -21.84 31.21 0.69
N TYR A 316 -22.27 31.68 1.84
CA TYR A 316 -21.62 32.77 2.54
C TYR A 316 -20.51 32.25 3.42
N LEU A 317 -19.33 32.85 3.32
CA LEU A 317 -18.16 32.46 4.11
C LEU A 317 -18.16 33.10 5.50
N SER A 318 -19.01 34.12 5.73
CA SER A 318 -19.17 34.75 7.04
C SER A 318 -20.58 35.32 7.24
N GLU A 319 -21.00 35.41 8.50
CA GLU A 319 -22.26 36.02 8.92
C GLU A 319 -22.38 37.50 8.45
N ALA A 320 -21.27 38.21 8.39
CA ALA A 320 -21.20 39.60 7.93
C ALA A 320 -21.52 39.75 6.42
N GLU A 321 -21.17 38.79 5.60
CA GLU A 321 -21.53 38.75 4.17
C GLU A 321 -23.01 38.43 3.98
N TYR A 322 -23.54 37.50 4.74
CA TYR A 322 -24.96 37.15 4.73
C TYR A 322 -25.83 38.39 5.10
N GLN A 323 -25.47 39.10 6.15
CA GLN A 323 -26.18 40.30 6.59
C GLN A 323 -26.10 41.44 5.58
N ARG A 324 -25.01 41.60 4.84
CA ARG A 324 -24.89 42.60 3.76
C ARG A 324 -25.79 42.28 2.57
N ASP A 325 -25.91 41.03 2.18
CA ASP A 325 -26.78 40.63 1.07
C ASP A 325 -28.27 40.74 1.47
N LEU A 326 -28.63 40.42 2.71
CA LEU A 326 -29.98 40.65 3.25
C LEU A 326 -30.38 42.14 3.22
N LYS A 327 -29.49 43.06 3.60
CA LYS A 327 -29.73 44.49 3.54
C LYS A 327 -29.85 45.01 2.10
N LYS A 328 -29.16 44.41 1.14
CA LYS A 328 -29.33 44.78 -0.28
C LYS A 328 -30.63 44.25 -0.87
N ALA A 329 -31.11 43.08 -0.44
CA ALA A 329 -32.37 42.53 -0.91
C ALA A 329 -33.61 43.23 -0.33
N SER A 330 -33.51 43.91 0.83
CA SER A 330 -34.61 44.67 1.44
C SER A 330 -34.76 46.10 0.93
N ASN A 331 -33.86 46.57 0.05
CA ASN A 331 -33.89 47.90 -0.55
C ASN A 331 -34.26 47.87 -2.06
N HIS A 332 -34.78 46.76 -2.54
CA HIS A 332 -35.45 46.59 -3.82
C HIS A 332 -36.87 46.08 -3.61
#